data_42f0e98abf1439a4a4136b0f1dab4f5d
#
_entry.id   42f0e98abf1439a4a4136b0f1dab4f5d
#
_cell.length_a   1.000
_cell.length_b   1.000
_cell.length_c   1.000
_cell.angle_alpha   90.00
_cell.angle_beta   90.00
_cell.angle_gamma   90.00
#
_symmetry.space_group_name_H-M   'P 1'
#
loop_
_entity.id
_entity.type
_entity.pdbx_description
1 polymer ?
#
loop_
_entity_poly.entity_id
_entity_poly.type
_entity_poly.pdbx_seq_one_letter_code
_entity_poly.pdbx_strand_id
1 'polypeptide(L)'
;FIECLAIGVCILLTYAIIAIIMIFMERKVCAAFQCRLGPMRVGPWGTIQVFADVFKMLIKEIIAIRHSDRFLYNLAPYIVILASIMAFSCLPFSKGMEVLDFNVGIFFLMAASSIGVVGILLAGWSSNNKYSLIGAMRSGAQMISYELSVGLSLLTIIVLTDTMRFSEIVERQADGWFIFKGHIPAFIAFVIY
;
A
#
# COMPACT_ATOMS: atom_id res chain seq x y z
N PHE A 1 11.56 15.57 -19.31
CA PHE A 1 10.30 15.99 -18.65
C PHE A 1 9.10 15.16 -19.11
N ILE A 2 8.88 15.02 -20.45
CA ILE A 2 7.79 14.23 -21.03
C ILE A 2 7.89 12.75 -20.63
N GLU A 3 9.09 12.16 -20.67
CA GLU A 3 9.33 10.78 -20.26
C GLU A 3 8.99 10.56 -18.77
N CYS A 4 9.45 11.45 -17.89
CA CYS A 4 9.14 11.35 -16.46
C CYS A 4 7.63 11.46 -16.18
N LEU A 5 6.95 12.31 -16.94
CA LEU A 5 5.50 12.48 -16.82
C LEU A 5 4.76 11.24 -17.33
N ALA A 6 5.19 10.66 -18.44
CA ALA A 6 4.63 9.41 -18.98
C ALA A 6 4.82 8.25 -18.01
N ILE A 7 6.00 8.10 -17.42
CA ILE A 7 6.29 7.08 -16.41
C ILE A 7 5.37 7.28 -15.18
N GLY A 8 5.24 8.51 -14.69
CA GLY A 8 4.35 8.83 -13.56
C GLY A 8 2.89 8.46 -13.83
N VAL A 9 2.38 8.75 -15.04
CA VAL A 9 1.03 8.37 -15.45
C VAL A 9 0.88 6.85 -15.54
N CYS A 10 1.86 6.14 -16.09
CA CYS A 10 1.83 4.67 -16.14
C CYS A 10 1.79 4.05 -14.73
N ILE A 11 2.55 4.57 -13.77
CA ILE A 11 2.51 4.10 -12.38
C ILE A 11 1.13 4.31 -11.78
N LEU A 12 0.56 5.51 -11.94
CA LEU A 12 -0.77 5.83 -11.43
C LEU A 12 -1.85 4.93 -12.02
N LEU A 13 -1.80 4.67 -13.33
CA LEU A 13 -2.74 3.77 -14.00
C LEU A 13 -2.59 2.32 -13.51
N THR A 14 -1.37 1.83 -13.38
CA THR A 14 -1.10 0.49 -12.85
C THR A 14 -1.61 0.35 -11.42
N TYR A 15 -1.31 1.33 -10.57
CA TYR A 15 -1.81 1.39 -9.19
C TYR A 15 -3.35 1.37 -9.15
N ALA A 16 -4.02 2.17 -9.98
CA ALA A 16 -5.48 2.23 -10.03
C ALA A 16 -6.09 0.89 -10.48
N ILE A 17 -5.52 0.23 -11.48
CA ILE A 17 -6.00 -1.08 -11.97
C ILE A 17 -5.85 -2.14 -10.87
N ILE A 18 -4.70 -2.21 -10.22
CA ILE A 18 -4.46 -3.16 -9.12
C ILE A 18 -5.44 -2.89 -7.98
N ALA A 19 -5.65 -1.63 -7.60
CA ALA A 19 -6.58 -1.25 -6.54
C ALA A 19 -8.02 -1.70 -6.85
N ILE A 20 -8.48 -1.53 -8.10
CA ILE A 20 -9.82 -1.97 -8.55
C ILE A 20 -9.96 -3.50 -8.41
N ILE A 21 -8.96 -4.25 -8.86
CA ILE A 21 -8.96 -5.72 -8.78
C ILE A 21 -8.97 -6.17 -7.31
N MET A 22 -8.14 -5.58 -6.47
CA MET A 22 -8.03 -5.93 -5.06
C MET A 22 -9.32 -5.62 -4.29
N ILE A 23 -9.96 -4.47 -4.52
CA ILE A 23 -11.25 -4.12 -3.91
C ILE A 23 -12.35 -5.10 -4.35
N PHE A 24 -12.36 -5.50 -5.62
CA PHE A 24 -13.30 -6.51 -6.10
C PHE A 24 -13.11 -7.85 -5.42
N MET A 25 -11.86 -8.32 -5.33
CA MET A 25 -11.50 -9.57 -4.67
C MET A 25 -11.85 -9.54 -3.18
N GLU A 26 -11.51 -8.47 -2.48
CA GLU A 26 -11.86 -8.28 -1.07
C GLU A 26 -13.36 -8.45 -0.83
N ARG A 27 -14.20 -7.76 -1.61
CA ARG A 27 -15.65 -7.85 -1.46
C ARG A 27 -16.21 -9.25 -1.74
N LYS A 28 -15.65 -9.97 -2.72
CA LYS A 28 -16.05 -11.34 -3.04
C LYS A 28 -15.64 -12.33 -1.94
N VAL A 29 -14.41 -12.24 -1.49
CA VAL A 29 -13.87 -13.11 -0.44
C VAL A 29 -14.60 -12.88 0.88
N CYS A 30 -14.75 -11.61 1.30
CA CYS A 30 -15.50 -11.28 2.52
C CYS A 30 -16.96 -11.76 2.45
N ALA A 31 -17.60 -11.66 1.28
CA ALA A 31 -18.97 -12.16 1.11
C ALA A 31 -19.04 -13.69 1.27
N ALA A 32 -18.06 -14.42 0.72
CA ALA A 32 -17.98 -15.88 0.88
C ALA A 32 -17.82 -16.28 2.35
N PHE A 33 -16.93 -15.63 3.10
CA PHE A 33 -16.76 -15.87 4.53
C PHE A 33 -18.01 -15.54 5.35
N GLN A 34 -18.78 -14.55 4.92
CA GLN A 34 -20.04 -14.15 5.57
C GLN A 34 -21.26 -14.94 5.07
N CYS A 35 -21.07 -16.01 4.28
CA CYS A 35 -22.14 -16.83 3.69
C CYS A 35 -23.20 -15.99 2.93
N ARG A 36 -22.79 -14.90 2.25
CA ARG A 36 -23.65 -14.04 1.45
C ARG A 36 -23.14 -13.89 0.03
N LEU A 37 -24.02 -13.52 -0.89
CA LEU A 37 -23.63 -13.18 -2.26
C LEU A 37 -22.95 -11.81 -2.28
N GLY A 38 -21.75 -11.74 -2.85
CA GLY A 38 -21.06 -10.49 -3.11
C GLY A 38 -21.76 -9.67 -4.22
N PRO A 39 -21.15 -8.57 -4.70
CA PRO A 39 -21.71 -7.77 -5.78
C PRO A 39 -21.91 -8.62 -7.03
N MET A 40 -23.16 -8.66 -7.55
CA MET A 40 -23.56 -9.51 -8.68
C MET A 40 -24.37 -8.77 -9.76
N ARG A 41 -24.89 -7.55 -9.44
CA ARG A 41 -25.91 -6.92 -10.28
C ARG A 41 -25.37 -6.00 -11.37
N VAL A 42 -24.18 -5.39 -11.17
CA VAL A 42 -23.61 -4.42 -12.11
C VAL A 42 -22.50 -5.07 -12.91
N GLY A 43 -22.77 -5.31 -14.18
CA GLY A 43 -21.88 -6.03 -15.10
C GLY A 43 -21.83 -7.54 -14.86
N PRO A 44 -21.11 -8.29 -15.68
CA PRO A 44 -20.97 -9.72 -15.52
C PRO A 44 -20.32 -10.04 -14.18
N TRP A 45 -21.04 -10.75 -13.31
CA TRP A 45 -20.58 -11.18 -11.97
C TRP A 45 -20.25 -10.03 -11.00
N GLY A 46 -20.70 -8.79 -11.30
CA GLY A 46 -20.47 -7.61 -10.45
C GLY A 46 -19.12 -6.93 -10.64
N THR A 47 -18.40 -7.20 -11.72
CA THR A 47 -17.07 -6.63 -12.00
C THR A 47 -17.09 -5.11 -12.18
N ILE A 48 -18.17 -4.55 -12.74
CA ILE A 48 -18.30 -3.12 -12.98
C ILE A 48 -18.73 -2.34 -11.71
N GLN A 49 -19.11 -3.04 -10.65
CA GLN A 49 -19.56 -2.40 -9.41
C GLN A 49 -18.50 -1.47 -8.81
N VAL A 50 -17.23 -1.82 -8.90
CA VAL A 50 -16.12 -1.00 -8.35
C VAL A 50 -16.03 0.33 -9.09
N PHE A 51 -16.21 0.34 -10.41
CA PHE A 51 -16.25 1.58 -11.20
C PHE A 51 -17.45 2.46 -10.81
N ALA A 52 -18.62 1.86 -10.65
CA ALA A 52 -19.81 2.60 -10.21
C ALA A 52 -19.61 3.24 -8.83
N ASP A 53 -18.91 2.55 -7.93
CA ASP A 53 -18.57 3.09 -6.61
C ASP A 53 -17.55 4.24 -6.68
N VAL A 54 -16.56 4.17 -7.56
CA VAL A 54 -15.62 5.27 -7.81
C VAL A 54 -16.37 6.53 -8.30
N PHE A 55 -17.24 6.38 -9.31
CA PHE A 55 -18.05 7.50 -9.79
C PHE A 55 -18.95 8.08 -8.71
N LYS A 56 -19.59 7.23 -7.92
CA LYS A 56 -20.41 7.66 -6.78
C LYS A 56 -19.60 8.48 -5.77
N MET A 57 -18.37 8.06 -5.48
CA MET A 57 -17.48 8.78 -4.54
C MET A 57 -17.05 10.14 -5.10
N LEU A 58 -16.80 10.24 -6.41
CA LEU A 58 -16.42 11.50 -7.06
C LEU A 58 -17.54 12.54 -7.09
N ILE A 59 -18.80 12.09 -7.20
CA ILE A 59 -19.98 12.98 -7.22
C ILE A 59 -20.46 13.36 -5.82
N LYS A 60 -20.00 12.62 -4.78
CA LYS A 60 -20.42 12.84 -3.40
C LYS A 60 -19.91 14.19 -2.87
N GLU A 61 -20.74 14.85 -2.06
CA GLU A 61 -20.38 16.10 -1.41
C GLU A 61 -19.16 15.95 -0.49
N ILE A 62 -18.26 16.93 -0.57
CA ILE A 62 -17.11 17.02 0.33
C ILE A 62 -17.58 17.74 1.61
N ILE A 63 -17.75 16.96 2.67
CA ILE A 63 -18.17 17.48 3.97
C ILE A 63 -16.94 18.00 4.72
N ALA A 64 -16.88 19.32 4.92
CA ALA A 64 -15.86 19.93 5.76
C ALA A 64 -16.39 20.13 7.19
N ILE A 65 -15.67 19.64 8.18
CA ILE A 65 -16.02 19.81 9.58
C ILE A 65 -15.79 21.27 10.01
N ARG A 66 -16.77 21.88 10.67
CA ARG A 66 -16.80 23.34 10.95
C ARG A 66 -15.64 23.84 11.81
N HIS A 67 -15.14 23.02 12.73
CA HIS A 67 -14.07 23.34 13.69
C HIS A 67 -12.77 22.59 13.43
N SER A 68 -12.62 21.96 12.23
CA SER A 68 -11.37 21.29 11.84
C SER A 68 -10.34 22.28 11.36
N ASP A 69 -9.06 21.94 11.51
CA ASP A 69 -7.98 22.62 10.81
C ASP A 69 -8.04 22.22 9.33
N ARG A 70 -8.63 23.09 8.50
CA ARG A 70 -8.91 22.80 7.09
C ARG A 70 -7.66 22.47 6.27
N PHE A 71 -6.55 23.12 6.58
CA PHE A 71 -5.32 22.90 5.84
C PHE A 71 -4.78 21.49 6.12
N LEU A 72 -4.60 21.13 7.37
CA LEU A 72 -4.09 19.82 7.78
C LEU A 72 -5.07 18.69 7.44
N TYR A 73 -6.38 18.94 7.58
CA TYR A 73 -7.43 17.98 7.24
C TYR A 73 -7.41 17.61 5.76
N ASN A 74 -7.26 18.60 4.88
CA ASN A 74 -7.17 18.36 3.45
C ASN A 74 -5.81 17.76 3.04
N LEU A 75 -4.73 18.08 3.74
CA LEU A 75 -3.39 17.60 3.43
C LEU A 75 -3.22 16.10 3.78
N ALA A 76 -3.87 15.62 4.83
CA ALA A 76 -3.72 14.26 5.32
C ALA A 76 -3.96 13.17 4.25
N PRO A 77 -5.06 13.16 3.48
CA PRO A 77 -5.27 12.14 2.44
C PRO A 77 -4.24 12.23 1.31
N TYR A 78 -3.74 13.43 0.99
CA TYR A 78 -2.69 13.58 -0.02
C TYR A 78 -1.38 12.93 0.44
N ILE A 79 -1.02 13.07 1.72
CA ILE A 79 0.18 12.42 2.29
C ILE A 79 0.05 10.90 2.18
N VAL A 80 -1.11 10.32 2.52
CA VAL A 80 -1.33 8.87 2.43
C VAL A 80 -1.22 8.36 0.99
N ILE A 81 -1.84 9.06 0.04
CA ILE A 81 -1.77 8.70 -1.38
C ILE A 81 -0.34 8.83 -1.91
N LEU A 82 0.35 9.91 -1.57
CA LEU A 82 1.73 10.15 -1.98
C LEU A 82 2.66 9.04 -1.44
N ALA A 83 2.51 8.66 -0.18
CA ALA A 83 3.25 7.56 0.42
C ALA A 83 3.05 6.24 -0.33
N SER A 84 1.80 5.92 -0.70
CA SER A 84 1.48 4.73 -1.48
C SER A 84 2.11 4.75 -2.87
N ILE A 85 2.05 5.89 -3.58
CA ILE A 85 2.65 6.03 -4.90
C ILE A 85 4.17 5.90 -4.83
N MET A 86 4.80 6.52 -3.82
CA MET A 86 6.25 6.39 -3.59
C MET A 86 6.66 4.93 -3.34
N ALA A 87 5.90 4.21 -2.52
CA ALA A 87 6.15 2.79 -2.28
C ALA A 87 6.04 1.96 -3.57
N PHE A 88 5.02 2.21 -4.40
CA PHE A 88 4.82 1.53 -5.68
C PHE A 88 5.92 1.81 -6.71
N SER A 89 6.49 3.02 -6.70
CA SER A 89 7.55 3.42 -7.65
C SER A 89 8.84 2.62 -7.50
N CYS A 90 9.07 2.03 -6.33
CA CYS A 90 10.27 1.26 -6.01
C CYS A 90 10.15 -0.24 -6.33
N LEU A 91 8.93 -0.73 -6.68
CA LEU A 91 8.71 -2.15 -6.94
C LEU A 91 9.12 -2.52 -8.37
N PRO A 92 9.96 -3.55 -8.56
CA PRO A 92 10.28 -4.07 -9.89
C PRO A 92 9.10 -4.91 -10.42
N PHE A 93 8.52 -4.50 -11.53
CA PHE A 93 7.42 -5.25 -12.17
C PHE A 93 7.93 -6.35 -13.12
N SER A 94 9.08 -6.16 -13.76
CA SER A 94 9.71 -7.13 -14.65
C SER A 94 11.17 -6.75 -14.87
N LYS A 95 11.96 -7.68 -15.40
CA LYS A 95 13.35 -7.40 -15.83
C LYS A 95 13.35 -6.27 -16.86
N GLY A 96 13.97 -5.13 -16.51
CA GLY A 96 14.01 -3.92 -17.35
C GLY A 96 12.75 -3.05 -17.33
N MET A 97 11.72 -3.39 -16.52
CA MET A 97 10.57 -2.54 -16.26
C MET A 97 10.58 -2.06 -14.81
N GLU A 98 11.67 -1.46 -14.43
CA GLU A 98 11.86 -0.82 -13.10
C GLU A 98 11.76 0.69 -13.29
N VAL A 99 10.97 1.34 -12.44
CA VAL A 99 10.81 2.79 -12.52
C VAL A 99 11.99 3.49 -11.86
N LEU A 100 12.38 3.01 -10.68
CA LEU A 100 13.48 3.54 -9.88
C LEU A 100 14.18 2.37 -9.20
N ASP A 101 15.37 2.01 -9.70
CA ASP A 101 16.23 1.00 -9.05
C ASP A 101 17.20 1.69 -8.07
N PHE A 102 16.78 1.80 -6.82
CA PHE A 102 17.62 2.37 -5.77
C PHE A 102 18.52 1.31 -5.13
N ASN A 103 19.76 1.66 -4.85
CA ASN A 103 20.68 0.80 -4.09
C ASN A 103 20.14 0.45 -2.68
N VAL A 104 19.24 1.29 -2.14
CA VAL A 104 18.58 1.14 -0.84
C VAL A 104 17.06 0.98 -0.98
N GLY A 105 16.60 0.24 -2.00
CA GLY A 105 15.18 0.13 -2.36
C GLY A 105 14.28 -0.34 -1.23
N ILE A 106 14.68 -1.36 -0.48
CA ILE A 106 13.90 -1.87 0.67
C ILE A 106 13.76 -0.79 1.75
N PHE A 107 14.84 -0.08 2.06
CA PHE A 107 14.81 0.98 3.06
C PHE A 107 13.90 2.15 2.62
N PHE A 108 13.96 2.50 1.34
CA PHE A 108 13.07 3.51 0.76
C PHE A 108 11.60 3.10 0.85
N LEU A 109 11.28 1.83 0.56
CA LEU A 109 9.92 1.29 0.70
C LEU A 109 9.40 1.43 2.13
N MET A 110 10.20 1.05 3.11
CA MET A 110 9.85 1.17 4.54
C MET A 110 9.66 2.63 4.97
N ALA A 111 10.54 3.53 4.52
CA ALA A 111 10.41 4.95 4.79
C ALA A 111 9.14 5.56 4.15
N ALA A 112 8.80 5.14 2.94
CA ALA A 112 7.59 5.59 2.27
C ALA A 112 6.32 5.12 2.99
N SER A 113 6.27 3.86 3.47
CA SER A 113 5.13 3.36 4.24
C SER A 113 4.93 4.12 5.55
N SER A 114 6.00 4.45 6.26
CA SER A 114 5.96 5.22 7.51
C SER A 114 5.38 6.63 7.33
N ILE A 115 5.60 7.27 6.18
CA ILE A 115 4.95 8.55 5.86
C ILE A 115 3.42 8.41 5.83
N GLY A 116 2.90 7.26 5.38
CA GLY A 116 1.47 6.99 5.39
C GLY A 116 0.86 7.01 6.79
N VAL A 117 1.59 6.50 7.79
CA VAL A 117 1.16 6.54 9.20
C VAL A 117 1.03 7.97 9.71
N VAL A 118 1.98 8.84 9.33
CA VAL A 118 1.92 10.27 9.66
C VAL A 118 0.64 10.90 9.09
N GLY A 119 0.26 10.54 7.86
CA GLY A 119 -0.98 11.01 7.24
C GLY A 119 -2.23 10.63 8.03
N ILE A 120 -2.31 9.41 8.55
CA ILE A 120 -3.44 8.94 9.37
C ILE A 120 -3.51 9.69 10.70
N LEU A 121 -2.37 9.87 11.38
CA LEU A 121 -2.30 10.64 12.62
C LEU A 121 -2.71 12.10 12.41
N LEU A 122 -2.27 12.69 11.30
CA LEU A 122 -2.62 14.06 10.93
C LEU A 122 -4.13 14.21 10.67
N ALA A 123 -4.76 13.24 10.00
CA ALA A 123 -6.20 13.24 9.77
C ALA A 123 -7.00 13.21 11.07
N GLY A 124 -6.58 12.37 12.02
CA GLY A 124 -7.22 12.30 13.32
C GLY A 124 -7.06 13.57 14.16
N TRP A 125 -5.86 14.14 14.14
CA TRP A 125 -5.56 15.37 14.86
C TRP A 125 -6.35 16.56 14.29
N SER A 126 -6.33 16.75 12.98
CA SER A 126 -6.93 17.90 12.30
C SER A 126 -8.46 17.92 12.36
N SER A 127 -9.10 16.76 12.59
CA SER A 127 -10.56 16.65 12.68
C SER A 127 -11.17 17.32 13.92
N ASN A 128 -10.34 17.74 14.91
CA ASN A 128 -10.74 18.37 16.17
C ASN A 128 -11.86 17.60 16.93
N ASN A 129 -11.82 16.28 16.86
CA ASN A 129 -12.74 15.39 17.53
C ASN A 129 -11.96 14.40 18.41
N LYS A 130 -12.26 14.36 19.70
CA LYS A 130 -11.56 13.49 20.66
C LYS A 130 -11.63 11.99 20.29
N TYR A 131 -12.74 11.53 19.74
CA TYR A 131 -12.88 10.13 19.33
C TYR A 131 -12.07 9.82 18.06
N SER A 132 -12.02 10.75 17.12
CA SER A 132 -11.18 10.63 15.93
C SER A 132 -9.70 10.61 16.30
N LEU A 133 -9.28 11.46 17.24
CA LEU A 133 -7.91 11.49 17.72
C LEU A 133 -7.52 10.17 18.40
N ILE A 134 -8.36 9.63 19.29
CA ILE A 134 -8.12 8.34 19.95
C ILE A 134 -8.07 7.21 18.91
N GLY A 135 -8.97 7.23 17.93
CA GLY A 135 -8.98 6.27 16.83
C GLY A 135 -7.69 6.31 15.98
N ALA A 136 -7.24 7.51 15.63
CA ALA A 136 -6.01 7.71 14.87
C ALA A 136 -4.76 7.27 15.65
N MET A 137 -4.68 7.59 16.95
CA MET A 137 -3.58 7.14 17.82
C MET A 137 -3.55 5.62 17.95
N ARG A 138 -4.69 4.97 18.10
CA ARG A 138 -4.81 3.52 18.15
C ARG A 138 -4.36 2.88 16.82
N SER A 139 -4.86 3.40 15.71
CA SER A 139 -4.50 2.91 14.38
C SER A 139 -3.03 3.14 14.08
N GLY A 140 -2.49 4.32 14.37
CA GLY A 140 -1.08 4.64 14.18
C GLY A 140 -0.15 3.74 15.01
N ALA A 141 -0.45 3.53 16.29
CA ALA A 141 0.32 2.63 17.14
C ALA A 141 0.31 1.19 16.61
N GLN A 142 -0.82 0.71 16.11
CA GLN A 142 -0.94 -0.61 15.50
C GLN A 142 -0.11 -0.70 14.22
N MET A 143 -0.17 0.29 13.34
CA MET A 143 0.61 0.31 12.09
C MET A 143 2.12 0.34 12.35
N ILE A 144 2.59 1.14 13.31
CA ILE A 144 4.02 1.17 13.70
C ILE A 144 4.47 -0.19 14.21
N SER A 145 3.64 -0.88 15.00
CA SER A 145 3.96 -2.23 15.49
C SER A 145 4.08 -3.24 14.36
N TYR A 146 3.21 -3.19 13.35
CA TYR A 146 3.34 -4.03 12.16
C TYR A 146 4.56 -3.67 11.32
N GLU A 147 4.84 -2.39 11.11
CA GLU A 147 6.02 -1.96 10.35
C GLU A 147 7.32 -2.45 10.98
N LEU A 148 7.40 -2.48 12.31
CA LEU A 148 8.57 -3.01 13.00
C LEU A 148 8.76 -4.52 12.70
N SER A 149 7.69 -5.31 12.80
CA SER A 149 7.73 -6.75 12.54
C SER A 149 8.10 -7.04 11.08
N VAL A 150 7.48 -6.33 10.14
CA VAL A 150 7.77 -6.42 8.71
C VAL A 150 9.21 -6.01 8.42
N GLY A 151 9.68 -4.91 9.01
CA GLY A 151 11.06 -4.44 8.85
C GLY A 151 12.09 -5.47 9.33
N LEU A 152 11.86 -6.10 10.47
CA LEU A 152 12.74 -7.16 10.97
C LEU A 152 12.74 -8.40 10.05
N SER A 153 11.59 -8.76 9.48
CA SER A 153 11.51 -9.87 8.53
C SER A 153 12.25 -9.55 7.22
N LEU A 154 12.18 -8.32 6.72
CA LEU A 154 12.92 -7.86 5.55
C LEU A 154 14.43 -7.79 5.81
N LEU A 155 14.85 -7.45 7.03
CA LEU A 155 16.27 -7.49 7.42
C LEU A 155 16.87 -8.89 7.26
N THR A 156 16.14 -9.94 7.55
CA THR A 156 16.61 -11.33 7.34
C THR A 156 16.93 -11.58 5.86
N ILE A 157 16.12 -11.07 4.95
CA ILE A 157 16.38 -11.19 3.50
C ILE A 157 17.61 -10.39 3.10
N ILE A 158 17.76 -9.17 3.62
CA ILE A 158 18.94 -8.33 3.37
C ILE A 158 20.23 -9.04 3.83
N VAL A 159 20.21 -9.65 5.00
CA VAL A 159 21.36 -10.39 5.52
C VAL A 159 21.69 -11.63 4.68
N LEU A 160 20.67 -12.31 4.13
CA LEU A 160 20.88 -13.46 3.25
C LEU A 160 21.36 -13.10 1.85
N THR A 161 20.96 -11.92 1.36
CA THR A 161 21.30 -11.46 0.01
C THR A 161 22.45 -10.46 -0.02
N ASP A 162 22.85 -9.91 1.14
CA ASP A 162 23.88 -8.87 1.26
C ASP A 162 23.66 -7.67 0.33
N THR A 163 22.37 -7.38 0.04
CA THR A 163 21.96 -6.26 -0.81
C THR A 163 20.59 -5.73 -0.39
N MET A 164 20.35 -4.42 -0.60
CA MET A 164 19.06 -3.77 -0.38
C MET A 164 18.36 -3.44 -1.69
N ARG A 165 18.94 -3.81 -2.83
CA ARG A 165 18.41 -3.55 -4.17
C ARG A 165 17.43 -4.65 -4.56
N PHE A 166 16.20 -4.27 -4.95
CA PHE A 166 15.18 -5.26 -5.31
C PHE A 166 15.55 -6.13 -6.51
N SER A 167 16.14 -5.54 -7.55
CA SER A 167 16.57 -6.24 -8.76
C SER A 167 17.56 -7.37 -8.44
N GLU A 168 18.58 -7.10 -7.61
CA GLU A 168 19.58 -8.09 -7.21
C GLU A 168 18.98 -9.21 -6.33
N ILE A 169 18.04 -8.87 -5.44
CA ILE A 169 17.34 -9.85 -4.60
C ILE A 169 16.53 -10.81 -5.47
N VAL A 170 15.84 -10.29 -6.49
CA VAL A 170 15.08 -11.12 -7.45
C VAL A 170 16.02 -12.02 -8.26
N GLU A 171 17.16 -11.51 -8.73
CA GLU A 171 18.13 -12.29 -9.47
C GLU A 171 18.75 -13.43 -8.65
N ARG A 172 19.06 -13.18 -7.36
CA ARG A 172 19.56 -14.23 -6.46
C ARG A 172 18.53 -15.32 -6.14
N GLN A 173 17.25 -15.06 -6.42
CA GLN A 173 16.17 -16.04 -6.30
C GLN A 173 15.79 -16.72 -7.62
N ALA A 174 16.51 -16.44 -8.71
CA ALA A 174 16.22 -17.03 -10.03
C ALA A 174 16.27 -18.58 -10.03
N ASP A 175 17.16 -19.18 -9.21
CA ASP A 175 17.31 -20.63 -9.06
C ASP A 175 16.33 -21.25 -8.03
N GLY A 176 15.40 -20.48 -7.50
CA GLY A 176 14.40 -20.90 -6.52
C GLY A 176 14.31 -19.96 -5.31
N TRP A 177 13.17 -19.96 -4.67
CA TRP A 177 12.88 -19.10 -3.53
C TRP A 177 13.67 -19.53 -2.30
N PHE A 178 14.18 -18.58 -1.53
CA PHE A 178 14.95 -18.83 -0.32
C PHE A 178 14.19 -19.68 0.72
N ILE A 179 12.87 -19.59 0.75
CA ILE A 179 11.99 -20.37 1.63
C ILE A 179 12.19 -21.88 1.41
N PHE A 180 12.35 -22.30 0.13
CA PHE A 180 12.48 -23.72 -0.26
C PHE A 180 13.93 -24.18 -0.33
N LYS A 181 14.90 -23.27 -0.31
CA LYS A 181 16.35 -23.61 -0.33
C LYS A 181 16.92 -24.06 1.03
N GLY A 182 16.06 -24.31 2.03
CA GLY A 182 16.50 -24.76 3.35
C GLY A 182 17.00 -23.66 4.28
N HIS A 183 16.79 -22.41 3.95
CA HIS A 183 17.10 -21.29 4.84
C HIS A 183 16.01 -21.11 5.89
N ILE A 184 16.16 -21.77 7.05
CA ILE A 184 15.22 -21.68 8.17
C ILE A 184 14.88 -20.23 8.56
N PRO A 185 15.86 -19.29 8.66
CA PRO A 185 15.55 -17.89 8.95
C PRO A 185 14.63 -17.22 7.92
N ALA A 186 14.77 -17.55 6.63
CA ALA A 186 13.90 -17.02 5.58
C ALA A 186 12.47 -17.53 5.70
N PHE A 187 12.30 -18.80 6.06
CA PHE A 187 10.99 -19.38 6.31
C PHE A 187 10.29 -18.74 7.52
N ILE A 188 11.01 -18.54 8.63
CA ILE A 188 10.49 -17.87 9.82
C ILE A 188 10.11 -16.41 9.48
N ALA A 189 10.97 -15.68 8.77
CA ALA A 189 10.72 -14.32 8.34
C ALA A 189 9.45 -14.22 7.46
N PHE A 190 9.24 -15.18 6.56
CA PHE A 190 8.04 -15.26 5.73
C PHE A 190 6.76 -15.49 6.55
N VAL A 191 6.83 -16.30 7.60
CA VAL A 191 5.67 -16.54 8.49
C VAL A 191 5.35 -15.33 9.35
N ILE A 192 6.36 -14.53 9.72
CA ILE A 192 6.20 -13.31 10.52
C ILE A 192 5.65 -12.17 9.66
N TYR A 193 6.07 -12.12 8.38
CA TYR A 193 5.62 -11.13 7.41
C TYR A 193 4.13 -11.31 7.09
#